data_83a8bd97b3d37e04566959355f7a6f48
#
_entry.id   83a8bd97b3d37e04566959355f7a6f48
#
_cell.length_a   1.000
_cell.length_b   1.000
_cell.length_c   1.000
_cell.angle_alpha   90.00
_cell.angle_beta   90.00
_cell.angle_gamma   90.00
#
_symmetry.space_group_name_H-M   'P 1'
#
loop_
_entity.id
_entity.type
_entity.pdbx_description
1 polymer ?
#
loop_
_entity_poly.entity_id
_entity_poly.type
_entity_poly.pdbx_seq_one_letter_code
_entity_poly.pdbx_strand_id
1 'polypeptide(L)'
;MNKKLLVTLLASTSLVLSCGTFLVVKGIKDNKKDVASSSSVGELTQSGIYFCANGGTLSSLGNYDGKDYSVTTFVAYSSSGDKYIDFSMDRYIPTRKGYTFGGWFSSPTLESDTRIEGSLKVEDEIKKIYAYWKEEDKPTIYKYDVTTTYARIYGFESSLYDSSFSYKLKIPSYIEGYPVKYISTSNDAEPFGKPNVYEVILPETLVSLYANSFSTSNIERISIPSSVTTIGSNAFSSCKVLKEVEIGVKNPSLTSIQSRAFYNCESLETINIPSSITTIGDSAFEKCTKLSNISIPENIDTIGTNILKDTEAEKNLLSKDGFVFINDSIAYEYKGEESKVVIPENTKILANGIFQNNTKIEEIDFSLASLLTKINTNAFRGCTSLTSKMNLPSSITNIGSYAFKDVPADIDVSRCSFTNNELPSSCFEGAKAKSIAIPYVKTIGSYAFRNCTSLENIKLPSTLLSIQSSAFNGCSSLKSIIIPDSVTSISQSVFANCSSLISFKFPANITRISQSLFQGCSSLSKVELNKNITTIDSMAFKDCTNISSITFPSSSLFTSIGNRIFEGWTDKQTITFVGISEKKLQEINKPLEYTIDDEKVLCSWNYACNAKIIYK
;
A
#
# COMPACT_ATOMS: atom_id res chain seq x y z
N MET A 1 -5.58 40.12 -37.21
CA MET A 1 -5.86 40.64 -35.84
C MET A 1 -5.24 39.68 -34.83
N ASN A 2 -4.12 40.10 -34.26
CA ASN A 2 -3.40 39.30 -33.28
C ASN A 2 -4.14 39.35 -31.93
N LYS A 3 -4.72 38.26 -31.50
CA LYS A 3 -5.23 38.14 -30.13
C LYS A 3 -4.09 37.78 -29.19
N LYS A 4 -3.62 38.70 -28.40
CA LYS A 4 -2.80 38.46 -27.22
C LYS A 4 -3.70 37.83 -26.17
N LEU A 5 -3.35 36.63 -25.73
CA LEU A 5 -4.03 36.00 -24.61
C LEU A 5 -3.07 35.96 -23.42
N LEU A 6 -3.43 36.68 -22.38
CA LEU A 6 -2.72 36.64 -21.10
C LEU A 6 -3.33 35.52 -20.23
N VAL A 7 -2.55 34.54 -19.88
CA VAL A 7 -3.00 33.49 -18.96
C VAL A 7 -2.35 33.71 -17.61
N THR A 8 -3.19 33.96 -16.60
CA THR A 8 -2.73 34.03 -15.21
C THR A 8 -2.92 32.66 -14.58
N LEU A 9 -1.84 32.00 -14.22
CA LEU A 9 -1.87 30.76 -13.45
C LEU A 9 -1.90 31.06 -11.95
N LEU A 10 -2.93 30.56 -11.27
CA LEU A 10 -2.97 30.46 -9.82
C LEU A 10 -2.28 29.16 -9.42
N ALA A 11 -1.09 29.26 -8.85
CA ALA A 11 -0.42 28.13 -8.24
C ALA A 11 -0.84 28.00 -6.77
N SER A 12 -1.41 26.89 -6.41
CA SER A 12 -1.56 26.47 -5.02
C SER A 12 -0.33 25.64 -4.62
N THR A 13 0.28 26.03 -3.51
CA THR A 13 1.34 25.41 -2.70
C THR A 13 2.80 25.74 -3.05
N SER A 14 3.36 26.58 -2.18
CA SER A 14 4.75 26.69 -1.70
C SER A 14 5.92 26.63 -2.68
N LEU A 15 5.79 27.22 -3.87
CA LEU A 15 6.93 27.62 -4.67
C LEU A 15 6.83 29.14 -4.92
N VAL A 16 7.86 29.87 -4.54
CA VAL A 16 7.96 31.29 -4.86
C VAL A 16 8.17 31.40 -6.37
N LEU A 17 7.08 31.68 -7.06
CA LEU A 17 7.12 31.98 -8.49
C LEU A 17 7.49 33.45 -8.66
N SER A 18 8.69 33.73 -9.14
CA SER A 18 8.95 35.06 -9.71
C SER A 18 8.21 35.15 -11.04
N CYS A 19 7.49 36.22 -11.23
CA CYS A 19 6.71 36.51 -12.42
C CYS A 19 7.51 36.26 -13.71
N GLY A 20 7.31 35.09 -14.31
CA GLY A 20 7.77 34.78 -15.66
C GLY A 20 6.69 35.19 -16.65
N THR A 21 7.09 35.80 -17.72
CA THR A 21 6.24 36.29 -18.77
C THR A 21 5.79 35.16 -19.70
N PHE A 22 4.55 35.19 -20.08
CA PHE A 22 3.97 34.21 -20.99
C PHE A 22 4.02 34.68 -22.43
N LEU A 23 4.51 33.84 -23.32
CA LEU A 23 4.38 34.04 -24.75
C LEU A 23 3.79 32.78 -25.39
N VAL A 24 2.82 32.98 -26.25
CA VAL A 24 2.22 31.90 -27.06
C VAL A 24 2.85 31.96 -28.45
N VAL A 25 3.52 30.87 -28.84
CA VAL A 25 4.12 30.75 -30.16
C VAL A 25 3.34 29.73 -30.99
N LYS A 26 3.11 30.01 -32.24
CA LYS A 26 2.37 29.16 -33.17
C LYS A 26 3.19 27.91 -33.51
N GLY A 27 2.63 26.72 -33.26
CA GLY A 27 3.24 25.45 -33.62
C GLY A 27 3.33 25.26 -35.15
N ILE A 28 4.26 24.45 -35.58
CA ILE A 28 4.51 24.15 -36.99
C ILE A 28 3.59 23.02 -37.42
N LYS A 29 2.92 23.17 -38.56
CA LYS A 29 2.10 22.11 -39.16
C LYS A 29 2.94 20.94 -39.66
N ASP A 30 2.37 19.75 -39.52
CA ASP A 30 2.94 18.47 -39.95
C ASP A 30 3.31 18.41 -41.44
N ASN A 31 4.52 18.91 -41.79
CA ASN A 31 5.14 18.57 -43.06
C ASN A 31 6.66 18.48 -42.86
N LYS A 32 7.24 17.33 -43.11
CA LYS A 32 8.68 17.03 -43.02
C LYS A 32 9.58 17.99 -43.82
N LYS A 33 8.99 18.92 -44.58
CA LYS A 33 9.75 19.91 -45.41
C LYS A 33 9.76 21.32 -44.82
N ASP A 34 8.97 21.62 -43.78
CA ASP A 34 8.76 23.02 -43.36
C ASP A 34 9.43 23.41 -42.04
N VAL A 35 10.32 22.56 -41.49
CA VAL A 35 11.04 22.88 -40.27
C VAL A 35 12.03 24.06 -40.45
N ALA A 36 12.44 24.35 -41.69
CA ALA A 36 13.41 25.39 -41.98
C ALA A 36 12.85 26.75 -42.43
N SER A 37 11.52 26.89 -42.66
CA SER A 37 10.98 28.07 -43.35
C SER A 37 9.83 28.78 -42.65
N SER A 38 9.57 28.62 -41.35
CA SER A 38 8.55 29.42 -40.70
C SER A 38 9.07 30.79 -40.30
N SER A 39 9.13 31.66 -41.25
CA SER A 39 9.24 33.11 -41.08
C SER A 39 7.93 33.65 -40.49
N SER A 40 8.04 34.46 -39.46
CA SER A 40 7.03 35.27 -38.74
C SER A 40 6.54 34.68 -37.41
N VAL A 41 7.49 34.34 -36.55
CA VAL A 41 7.27 34.41 -35.11
C VAL A 41 7.48 35.88 -34.73
N GLY A 42 6.49 36.53 -34.10
CA GLY A 42 6.68 37.86 -33.53
C GLY A 42 7.93 37.88 -32.66
N GLU A 43 8.72 38.96 -32.68
CA GLU A 43 9.92 39.07 -31.88
C GLU A 43 9.65 38.71 -30.41
N LEU A 44 10.39 37.76 -29.88
CA LEU A 44 10.39 37.41 -28.47
C LEU A 44 11.13 38.54 -27.74
N THR A 45 10.42 39.24 -26.85
CA THR A 45 10.95 40.45 -26.21
C THR A 45 11.45 40.24 -24.79
N GLN A 46 11.29 39.05 -24.23
CA GLN A 46 11.63 38.76 -22.83
C GLN A 46 12.53 37.52 -22.71
N SER A 47 13.47 37.56 -21.78
CA SER A 47 14.37 36.45 -21.46
C SER A 47 13.59 35.25 -20.91
N GLY A 48 14.00 34.03 -21.28
CA GLY A 48 13.37 32.80 -20.81
C GLY A 48 13.58 31.59 -21.72
N ILE A 49 13.17 30.41 -21.28
CA ILE A 49 13.21 29.18 -22.08
C ILE A 49 11.83 28.94 -22.69
N TYR A 50 11.82 28.79 -24.00
CA TYR A 50 10.61 28.60 -24.80
C TYR A 50 10.55 27.17 -25.35
N PHE A 51 9.53 26.43 -24.96
CA PHE A 51 9.29 25.05 -25.37
C PHE A 51 8.53 25.00 -26.69
N CYS A 52 9.17 24.60 -27.76
CA CYS A 52 8.55 24.35 -29.05
C CYS A 52 8.14 22.89 -29.14
N ALA A 53 6.91 22.57 -28.81
CA ALA A 53 6.42 21.19 -28.74
C ALA A 53 6.26 20.52 -30.12
N ASN A 54 6.46 21.23 -31.23
CA ASN A 54 6.45 20.70 -32.60
C ASN A 54 5.25 19.78 -32.89
N GLY A 55 4.04 20.28 -32.60
CA GLY A 55 2.77 19.54 -32.79
C GLY A 55 2.36 18.65 -31.60
N GLY A 56 3.14 18.61 -30.51
CA GLY A 56 2.76 17.97 -29.26
C GLY A 56 2.11 18.95 -28.27
N THR A 57 1.63 18.41 -27.15
CA THR A 57 1.05 19.16 -26.02
C THR A 57 1.80 18.87 -24.73
N LEU A 58 1.96 19.87 -23.86
CA LEU A 58 2.44 19.72 -22.50
C LEU A 58 1.24 19.69 -21.56
N SER A 59 0.96 18.58 -20.93
CA SER A 59 -0.26 18.33 -20.12
C SER A 59 -0.37 19.17 -18.85
N SER A 60 0.72 19.76 -18.39
CA SER A 60 0.74 20.66 -17.22
C SER A 60 0.19 22.07 -17.50
N LEU A 61 -0.23 22.33 -18.71
CA LEU A 61 -0.57 23.65 -19.22
C LEU A 61 -1.85 23.56 -20.02
N GLY A 62 -2.96 23.87 -19.40
CA GLY A 62 -4.32 23.78 -19.92
C GLY A 62 -4.48 23.78 -21.44
N ASN A 63 -5.38 22.96 -21.94
CA ASN A 63 -5.78 22.88 -23.34
C ASN A 63 -6.07 24.26 -23.93
N TYR A 64 -5.34 24.62 -24.95
CA TYR A 64 -5.71 25.68 -25.86
C TYR A 64 -6.34 25.11 -27.13
N ASP A 65 -7.53 25.61 -27.43
CA ASP A 65 -8.33 25.29 -28.60
C ASP A 65 -7.52 25.03 -29.87
N GLY A 66 -7.36 23.78 -30.24
CA GLY A 66 -7.25 23.25 -31.60
C GLY A 66 -6.29 23.90 -32.59
N LYS A 67 -5.38 24.76 -32.16
CA LYS A 67 -4.39 25.42 -33.00
C LYS A 67 -3.04 25.52 -32.30
N ASP A 68 -2.13 24.73 -32.73
CA ASP A 68 -0.65 24.80 -32.81
C ASP A 68 0.14 25.69 -31.80
N TYR A 69 -0.25 25.82 -30.54
CA TYR A 69 0.46 26.68 -29.60
C TYR A 69 0.69 26.01 -28.26
N SER A 70 1.92 25.90 -27.80
CA SER A 70 2.23 25.81 -26.39
C SER A 70 3.63 26.29 -26.10
N VAL A 71 3.73 27.30 -25.27
CA VAL A 71 5.00 27.72 -24.70
C VAL A 71 4.77 28.05 -23.25
N THR A 72 5.58 27.50 -22.39
CA THR A 72 5.62 27.94 -21.00
C THR A 72 7.00 27.83 -20.42
N THR A 73 7.26 28.71 -19.49
CA THR A 73 8.46 28.75 -18.70
C THR A 73 8.11 28.44 -17.25
N PHE A 74 8.46 27.25 -16.76
CA PHE A 74 8.58 27.01 -15.34
C PHE A 74 10.06 27.05 -14.98
N VAL A 75 10.40 27.91 -14.06
CA VAL A 75 11.77 28.05 -13.58
C VAL A 75 11.83 27.55 -12.16
N ALA A 76 12.64 26.54 -11.91
CA ALA A 76 13.03 26.17 -10.56
C ALA A 76 14.25 27.00 -10.14
N TYR A 77 14.39 27.26 -8.84
CA TYR A 77 15.56 27.95 -8.29
C TYR A 77 16.43 26.93 -7.55
N SER A 78 17.75 26.98 -7.77
CA SER A 78 18.69 26.26 -6.93
C SER A 78 18.78 26.88 -5.53
N SER A 79 19.40 26.19 -4.58
CA SER A 79 19.73 26.74 -3.26
C SER A 79 20.69 27.96 -3.33
N SER A 80 21.40 28.15 -4.44
CA SER A 80 22.23 29.32 -4.74
C SER A 80 21.47 30.48 -5.38
N GLY A 81 20.17 30.32 -5.66
CA GLY A 81 19.36 31.33 -6.33
C GLY A 81 19.39 31.27 -7.85
N ASP A 82 20.16 30.36 -8.46
CA ASP A 82 20.20 30.16 -9.91
C ASP A 82 18.90 29.53 -10.40
N LYS A 83 18.41 30.01 -11.53
CA LYS A 83 17.21 29.49 -12.19
C LYS A 83 17.62 28.32 -13.11
N TYR A 84 16.92 27.19 -13.02
CA TYR A 84 17.14 26.06 -13.93
C TYR A 84 15.83 25.32 -14.21
N ILE A 85 15.81 24.53 -15.28
CA ILE A 85 14.75 23.59 -15.64
C ILE A 85 15.33 22.19 -15.62
N ASP A 86 14.75 21.31 -14.84
CA ASP A 86 15.08 19.88 -14.78
C ASP A 86 14.13 19.10 -15.69
N PHE A 87 14.65 18.61 -16.81
CA PHE A 87 13.90 17.86 -17.82
C PHE A 87 13.59 16.41 -17.42
N SER A 88 14.06 15.93 -16.28
CA SER A 88 13.68 14.63 -15.74
C SER A 88 12.27 14.60 -15.16
N MET A 89 11.67 15.78 -14.94
CA MET A 89 10.33 15.90 -14.38
C MET A 89 9.25 15.64 -15.45
N ASP A 90 8.28 14.77 -15.14
CA ASP A 90 7.16 14.39 -16.05
C ASP A 90 6.42 15.58 -16.66
N ARG A 91 6.33 16.71 -15.94
CA ARG A 91 5.67 17.92 -16.41
C ARG A 91 6.30 18.58 -17.63
N TYR A 92 7.56 18.24 -17.94
CA TYR A 92 8.27 18.73 -19.13
C TYR A 92 8.32 17.70 -20.26
N ILE A 93 7.59 16.59 -20.14
CA ILE A 93 7.45 15.60 -21.18
C ILE A 93 6.17 15.90 -21.96
N PRO A 94 6.27 16.39 -23.21
CA PRO A 94 5.10 16.64 -24.04
C PRO A 94 4.54 15.32 -24.59
N THR A 95 3.27 15.33 -24.96
CA THR A 95 2.60 14.21 -25.62
C THR A 95 2.18 14.59 -27.04
N ARG A 96 2.25 13.61 -27.97
CA ARG A 96 1.76 13.76 -29.34
C ARG A 96 1.25 12.43 -29.84
N LYS A 97 -0.01 12.41 -30.30
CA LYS A 97 -0.66 11.19 -30.77
C LYS A 97 0.08 10.59 -31.97
N GLY A 98 0.46 9.31 -31.88
CA GLY A 98 1.19 8.57 -32.93
C GLY A 98 2.69 8.84 -32.97
N TYR A 99 3.23 9.45 -31.92
CA TYR A 99 4.67 9.76 -31.81
C TYR A 99 5.22 9.56 -30.42
N THR A 100 6.44 9.05 -30.32
CA THR A 100 7.21 8.95 -29.08
C THR A 100 8.07 10.20 -28.90
N PHE A 101 8.07 10.79 -27.71
CA PHE A 101 8.95 11.90 -27.39
C PHE A 101 10.40 11.43 -27.34
N GLY A 102 11.24 11.99 -28.20
CA GLY A 102 12.65 11.62 -28.34
C GLY A 102 13.63 12.52 -27.58
N GLY A 103 13.13 13.55 -26.89
CA GLY A 103 13.93 14.50 -26.10
C GLY A 103 13.75 15.95 -26.53
N TRP A 104 14.32 16.85 -25.71
CA TRP A 104 14.44 18.28 -26.02
C TRP A 104 15.78 18.58 -26.70
N PHE A 105 15.78 19.50 -27.63
CA PHE A 105 16.95 19.91 -28.43
C PHE A 105 17.08 21.42 -28.43
N SER A 106 18.32 21.94 -28.41
CA SER A 106 18.58 23.38 -28.44
C SER A 106 18.53 23.96 -29.88
N SER A 107 18.47 23.11 -30.91
CA SER A 107 18.36 23.50 -32.30
C SER A 107 17.12 22.92 -32.97
N PRO A 108 16.47 23.66 -33.87
CA PRO A 108 15.36 23.13 -34.67
C PRO A 108 15.80 22.06 -35.69
N THR A 109 17.10 21.91 -35.94
CA THR A 109 17.66 20.85 -36.83
C THR A 109 17.63 19.48 -36.15
N LEU A 110 17.49 19.43 -34.80
CA LEU A 110 17.37 18.21 -34.02
C LEU A 110 18.57 17.25 -34.18
N GLU A 111 19.77 17.80 -34.37
CA GLU A 111 21.01 17.03 -34.47
C GLU A 111 21.40 16.49 -33.08
N SER A 112 22.06 15.33 -33.03
CA SER A 112 22.34 14.60 -31.79
C SER A 112 23.17 15.38 -30.76
N ASP A 113 24.05 16.24 -31.21
CA ASP A 113 24.89 17.12 -30.40
C ASP A 113 24.13 18.32 -29.80
N THR A 114 22.93 18.59 -30.31
CA THR A 114 22.03 19.63 -29.77
C THR A 114 21.01 19.10 -28.76
N ARG A 115 21.06 17.80 -28.42
CA ARG A 115 20.20 17.20 -27.43
C ARG A 115 20.50 17.72 -26.04
N ILE A 116 19.45 18.09 -25.31
CA ILE A 116 19.54 18.59 -23.93
C ILE A 116 19.37 17.41 -22.98
N GLU A 117 20.37 17.17 -22.15
CA GLU A 117 20.36 16.14 -21.12
C GLU A 117 20.39 16.76 -19.72
N GLY A 118 19.58 16.23 -18.80
CA GLY A 118 19.54 16.69 -17.41
C GLY A 118 18.81 18.01 -17.20
N SER A 119 19.50 19.02 -16.66
CA SER A 119 18.93 20.33 -16.36
C SER A 119 19.55 21.43 -17.20
N LEU A 120 18.77 22.44 -17.56
CA LEU A 120 19.24 23.62 -18.31
C LEU A 120 19.16 24.86 -17.41
N LYS A 121 20.27 25.59 -17.28
CA LYS A 121 20.30 26.86 -16.57
C LYS A 121 19.59 27.93 -17.41
N VAL A 122 18.67 28.67 -16.73
CA VAL A 122 17.98 29.80 -17.34
C VAL A 122 18.85 31.04 -17.17
N GLU A 123 19.41 31.53 -18.27
CA GLU A 123 20.15 32.77 -18.33
C GLU A 123 19.23 33.91 -18.78
N ASP A 124 19.73 35.17 -18.71
CA ASP A 124 18.95 36.35 -19.11
C ASP A 124 18.86 36.51 -20.66
N GLU A 125 18.86 35.39 -21.37
CA GLU A 125 18.68 35.32 -22.82
C GLU A 125 17.42 34.50 -23.17
N ILE A 126 17.00 34.68 -24.44
CA ILE A 126 15.89 33.90 -25.00
C ILE A 126 16.48 32.60 -25.52
N LYS A 127 16.11 31.46 -24.89
CA LYS A 127 16.49 30.12 -25.39
C LYS A 127 15.24 29.41 -25.89
N LYS A 128 15.26 28.95 -27.12
CA LYS A 128 14.25 28.07 -27.71
C LYS A 128 14.73 26.64 -27.61
N ILE A 129 13.84 25.75 -27.18
CA ILE A 129 14.10 24.31 -27.20
C ILE A 129 12.99 23.61 -27.97
N TYR A 130 13.33 22.55 -28.67
CA TYR A 130 12.48 21.90 -29.66
C TYR A 130 12.26 20.45 -29.28
N ALA A 131 10.99 20.01 -29.26
CA ALA A 131 10.64 18.60 -29.07
C ALA A 131 11.00 17.80 -30.32
N TYR A 132 11.73 16.71 -30.15
CA TYR A 132 11.93 15.71 -31.18
C TYR A 132 10.87 14.60 -31.04
N TRP A 133 10.25 14.25 -32.14
CA TRP A 133 9.24 13.21 -32.24
C TRP A 133 9.72 12.09 -33.13
N LYS A 134 9.74 10.87 -32.61
CA LYS A 134 9.85 9.66 -33.41
C LYS A 134 8.44 9.18 -33.75
N GLU A 135 8.20 8.89 -35.01
CA GLU A 135 6.95 8.22 -35.39
C GLU A 135 6.89 6.89 -34.64
N GLU A 136 5.80 6.66 -33.95
CA GLU A 136 5.60 5.38 -33.28
C GLU A 136 5.48 4.30 -34.34
N ASP A 137 6.33 3.28 -34.25
CA ASP A 137 5.99 1.98 -34.84
C ASP A 137 4.68 1.59 -34.18
N LYS A 138 3.57 1.65 -34.90
CA LYS A 138 2.26 1.33 -34.32
C LYS A 138 2.38 -0.02 -33.64
N PRO A 139 2.19 -0.12 -32.32
CA PRO A 139 2.30 -1.39 -31.62
C PRO A 139 1.08 -2.25 -31.96
N THR A 140 1.06 -2.75 -33.20
CA THR A 140 -0.04 -3.62 -33.71
C THR A 140 -0.08 -4.97 -33.02
N ILE A 141 0.96 -5.30 -32.25
CA ILE A 141 1.12 -6.60 -31.60
C ILE A 141 0.74 -6.60 -30.11
N TYR A 142 0.54 -5.43 -29.48
CA TYR A 142 0.21 -5.35 -28.06
C TYR A 142 -1.26 -5.05 -27.84
N LYS A 143 -1.85 -5.76 -26.86
CA LYS A 143 -3.11 -5.37 -26.22
C LYS A 143 -2.80 -4.41 -25.11
N TYR A 144 -3.35 -3.22 -25.17
CA TYR A 144 -3.06 -2.16 -24.20
C TYR A 144 -4.28 -1.28 -23.92
N ASP A 145 -4.23 -0.58 -22.80
CA ASP A 145 -5.09 0.55 -22.49
C ASP A 145 -4.26 1.79 -22.17
N VAL A 146 -4.86 2.95 -22.37
CA VAL A 146 -4.25 4.25 -22.10
C VAL A 146 -5.14 5.00 -21.12
N THR A 147 -4.52 5.49 -20.05
CA THR A 147 -5.15 6.40 -19.07
C THR A 147 -4.77 7.84 -19.40
N THR A 148 -5.16 8.78 -18.54
CA THR A 148 -4.76 10.19 -18.67
C THR A 148 -3.27 10.43 -18.41
N THR A 149 -2.52 9.47 -17.86
CA THR A 149 -1.14 9.65 -17.39
C THR A 149 -0.16 8.56 -17.79
N TYR A 150 -0.64 7.39 -18.23
CA TYR A 150 0.21 6.26 -18.61
C TYR A 150 -0.51 5.27 -19.53
N ALA A 151 0.27 4.42 -20.21
CA ALA A 151 -0.18 3.24 -20.89
C ALA A 151 0.14 1.97 -20.07
N ARG A 152 -0.76 0.98 -20.15
CA ARG A 152 -0.59 -0.36 -19.59
C ARG A 152 -0.72 -1.39 -20.69
N ILE A 153 0.23 -2.30 -20.79
CA ILE A 153 0.18 -3.44 -21.70
C ILE A 153 -0.31 -4.66 -20.93
N TYR A 154 -1.31 -5.38 -21.48
CA TYR A 154 -1.90 -6.54 -20.82
C TYR A 154 -1.94 -7.82 -21.68
N GLY A 155 -1.31 -7.81 -22.84
CA GLY A 155 -1.18 -9.01 -23.67
C GLY A 155 -0.67 -8.74 -25.08
N PHE A 156 -0.70 -9.80 -25.89
CA PHE A 156 -0.38 -9.78 -27.33
C PHE A 156 -1.58 -10.15 -28.19
N GLU A 157 -1.53 -9.73 -29.44
CA GLU A 157 -2.34 -10.30 -30.50
C GLU A 157 -1.67 -11.59 -31.00
N SER A 158 -2.07 -12.73 -30.44
CA SER A 158 -1.47 -14.05 -30.72
C SER A 158 -1.60 -14.48 -32.20
N SER A 159 -2.59 -13.95 -32.93
CA SER A 159 -2.79 -14.20 -34.36
C SER A 159 -1.70 -13.66 -35.27
N LEU A 160 -0.82 -12.79 -34.73
CA LEU A 160 0.28 -12.17 -35.49
C LEU A 160 1.61 -12.91 -35.36
N TYR A 161 1.64 -14.04 -34.63
CA TYR A 161 2.84 -14.83 -34.38
C TYR A 161 2.86 -16.12 -35.17
N ASP A 162 3.94 -16.34 -35.89
CA ASP A 162 4.27 -17.63 -36.45
C ASP A 162 5.04 -18.48 -35.43
N SER A 163 4.45 -19.57 -34.96
CA SER A 163 5.05 -20.48 -33.98
C SER A 163 6.32 -21.17 -34.46
N SER A 164 6.70 -21.06 -35.74
CA SER A 164 7.92 -21.62 -36.31
C SER A 164 9.16 -20.76 -36.08
N PHE A 165 8.99 -19.49 -35.63
CA PHE A 165 10.09 -18.55 -35.39
C PHE A 165 10.25 -18.24 -33.90
N SER A 166 11.51 -17.95 -33.51
CA SER A 166 11.84 -17.42 -32.18
C SER A 166 11.99 -15.90 -32.23
N TYR A 167 11.42 -15.19 -31.27
CA TYR A 167 11.33 -13.73 -31.29
C TYR A 167 12.09 -13.09 -30.11
N LYS A 168 12.75 -11.95 -30.41
CA LYS A 168 13.16 -10.97 -29.42
C LYS A 168 12.15 -9.82 -29.43
N LEU A 169 11.55 -9.53 -28.29
CA LEU A 169 10.49 -8.55 -28.16
C LEU A 169 10.99 -7.30 -27.49
N LYS A 170 10.75 -6.14 -28.08
CA LYS A 170 11.04 -4.85 -27.47
C LYS A 170 9.75 -4.13 -27.10
N ILE A 171 9.50 -4.01 -25.78
CA ILE A 171 8.36 -3.24 -25.27
C ILE A 171 8.63 -1.76 -25.51
N PRO A 172 7.70 -1.00 -26.14
CA PRO A 172 7.89 0.43 -26.37
C PRO A 172 7.86 1.21 -25.07
N SER A 173 8.63 2.29 -24.99
CA SER A 173 8.61 3.19 -23.82
C SER A 173 7.32 4.01 -23.76
N TYR A 174 6.69 4.26 -24.89
CA TYR A 174 5.47 5.06 -25.01
C TYR A 174 4.50 4.40 -26.00
N ILE A 175 3.21 4.50 -25.69
CA ILE A 175 2.10 4.13 -26.58
C ILE A 175 1.12 5.30 -26.64
N GLU A 176 0.80 5.77 -27.82
CA GLU A 176 -0.04 6.96 -28.07
C GLU A 176 0.43 8.21 -27.32
N GLY A 177 1.75 8.36 -27.12
CA GLY A 177 2.33 9.48 -26.39
C GLY A 177 2.35 9.32 -24.87
N TYR A 178 1.82 8.21 -24.32
CA TYR A 178 1.81 7.93 -22.88
C TYR A 178 2.89 6.93 -22.49
N PRO A 179 3.62 7.16 -21.38
CA PRO A 179 4.66 6.24 -20.94
C PRO A 179 4.07 4.88 -20.56
N VAL A 180 4.70 3.81 -21.01
CA VAL A 180 4.35 2.44 -20.58
C VAL A 180 4.88 2.24 -19.16
N LYS A 181 4.00 2.30 -18.18
CA LYS A 181 4.34 2.15 -16.76
C LYS A 181 4.05 0.78 -16.19
N TYR A 182 3.16 0.02 -16.80
CA TYR A 182 2.71 -1.25 -16.24
C TYR A 182 2.59 -2.33 -17.31
N ILE A 183 3.00 -3.55 -16.92
CA ILE A 183 2.73 -4.77 -17.65
C ILE A 183 1.88 -5.65 -16.74
N SER A 184 0.72 -6.12 -17.24
CA SER A 184 -0.21 -6.94 -16.48
C SER A 184 -0.83 -7.99 -17.40
N THR A 185 -1.54 -8.96 -16.85
CA THR A 185 -2.47 -9.79 -17.60
C THR A 185 -3.90 -9.33 -17.34
N SER A 186 -4.78 -9.33 -18.32
CA SER A 186 -6.23 -9.30 -18.10
C SER A 186 -6.75 -10.72 -17.96
N ASN A 187 -7.91 -10.90 -17.34
CA ASN A 187 -8.54 -12.22 -17.18
C ASN A 187 -8.76 -12.97 -18.50
N ASP A 188 -8.80 -12.25 -19.63
CA ASP A 188 -9.06 -12.78 -20.98
C ASP A 188 -7.83 -12.73 -21.90
N ALA A 189 -6.67 -12.27 -21.42
CA ALA A 189 -5.47 -12.20 -22.24
C ALA A 189 -4.50 -13.33 -21.89
N GLU A 190 -4.00 -13.99 -22.92
CA GLU A 190 -2.88 -14.92 -22.74
C GLU A 190 -1.66 -14.14 -22.23
N PRO A 191 -0.98 -14.63 -21.16
CA PRO A 191 0.25 -14.02 -20.69
C PRO A 191 1.27 -13.98 -21.82
N PHE A 192 2.30 -13.11 -21.67
CA PHE A 192 3.40 -12.95 -22.64
C PHE A 192 4.17 -14.25 -22.94
N GLY A 193 3.57 -15.40 -22.65
CA GLY A 193 4.17 -16.73 -22.59
C GLY A 193 3.99 -17.60 -23.81
N LYS A 194 3.20 -17.22 -24.80
CA LYS A 194 2.84 -18.18 -25.84
C LYS A 194 3.44 -17.89 -27.14
N PRO A 195 4.16 -17.27 -27.73
CA PRO A 195 5.04 -17.77 -28.79
C PRO A 195 6.47 -17.88 -28.32
N ASN A 196 7.33 -18.36 -29.17
CA ASN A 196 8.75 -18.56 -28.95
C ASN A 196 9.50 -17.22 -28.71
N VAL A 197 9.02 -16.43 -27.73
CA VAL A 197 9.72 -15.23 -27.26
C VAL A 197 10.81 -15.67 -26.31
N TYR A 198 12.07 -15.52 -26.72
CA TYR A 198 13.20 -15.93 -25.90
C TYR A 198 13.83 -14.78 -25.10
N GLU A 199 13.59 -13.54 -25.52
CA GLU A 199 14.10 -12.34 -24.84
C GLU A 199 13.08 -11.20 -24.90
N VAL A 200 12.91 -10.48 -23.80
CA VAL A 200 12.09 -9.28 -23.71
C VAL A 200 12.95 -8.11 -23.24
N ILE A 201 12.92 -7.03 -23.98
CA ILE A 201 13.54 -5.76 -23.56
C ILE A 201 12.43 -4.88 -23.00
N LEU A 202 12.56 -4.57 -21.70
CA LEU A 202 11.62 -3.71 -20.97
C LEU A 202 12.05 -2.25 -21.03
N PRO A 203 11.12 -1.27 -21.09
CA PRO A 203 11.46 0.14 -21.14
C PRO A 203 11.78 0.71 -19.76
N GLU A 204 12.66 1.74 -19.71
CA GLU A 204 13.00 2.48 -18.48
C GLU A 204 11.81 3.31 -17.91
N THR A 205 10.70 3.42 -18.61
CA THR A 205 9.47 4.04 -18.12
C THR A 205 8.64 3.10 -17.25
N LEU A 206 9.00 1.81 -17.19
CA LEU A 206 8.25 0.79 -16.49
C LEU A 206 8.39 0.96 -14.97
N VAL A 207 7.27 0.95 -14.25
CA VAL A 207 7.23 1.10 -12.78
C VAL A 207 6.97 -0.22 -12.09
N SER A 208 6.13 -1.09 -12.69
CA SER A 208 5.79 -2.36 -12.06
C SER A 208 5.44 -3.43 -13.09
N LEU A 209 5.88 -4.65 -12.78
CA LEU A 209 5.35 -5.88 -13.36
C LEU A 209 4.23 -6.38 -12.45
N TYR A 210 3.00 -6.41 -12.96
CA TYR A 210 1.86 -6.91 -12.19
C TYR A 210 1.83 -8.44 -12.13
N ALA A 211 0.84 -8.96 -11.41
CA ALA A 211 0.67 -10.40 -11.26
C ALA A 211 0.57 -11.11 -12.62
N ASN A 212 1.22 -12.26 -12.73
CA ASN A 212 1.25 -13.15 -13.90
C ASN A 212 1.80 -12.52 -15.21
N SER A 213 2.45 -11.37 -15.21
CA SER A 213 2.88 -10.65 -16.42
C SER A 213 3.58 -11.52 -17.46
N PHE A 214 4.46 -12.42 -17.03
CA PHE A 214 5.22 -13.34 -17.90
C PHE A 214 5.07 -14.80 -17.48
N SER A 215 4.06 -15.13 -16.70
CA SER A 215 3.83 -16.50 -16.23
C SER A 215 3.80 -17.49 -17.41
N THR A 216 4.45 -18.65 -17.24
CA THR A 216 4.53 -19.73 -18.24
C THR A 216 5.21 -19.34 -19.58
N SER A 217 5.98 -18.26 -19.59
CA SER A 217 6.68 -17.80 -20.79
C SER A 217 7.94 -18.64 -21.11
N ASN A 218 8.33 -18.65 -22.39
CA ASN A 218 9.56 -19.26 -22.87
C ASN A 218 10.74 -18.27 -22.91
N ILE A 219 10.69 -17.21 -22.10
CA ILE A 219 11.77 -16.22 -21.98
C ILE A 219 12.98 -16.90 -21.33
N GLU A 220 14.16 -16.83 -22.00
CA GLU A 220 15.40 -17.34 -21.45
C GLU A 220 16.16 -16.32 -20.62
N ARG A 221 16.03 -15.03 -20.96
CA ARG A 221 16.72 -13.93 -20.30
C ARG A 221 15.83 -12.69 -20.24
N ILE A 222 15.93 -11.95 -19.15
CA ILE A 222 15.23 -10.68 -19.01
C ILE A 222 16.07 -9.68 -18.18
N SER A 223 16.10 -8.44 -18.60
CA SER A 223 16.65 -7.33 -17.81
C SER A 223 15.51 -6.47 -17.27
N ILE A 224 15.44 -6.35 -15.95
CA ILE A 224 14.44 -5.55 -15.22
C ILE A 224 15.03 -4.14 -15.08
N PRO A 225 14.36 -3.10 -15.62
CA PRO A 225 14.82 -1.72 -15.52
C PRO A 225 14.98 -1.22 -14.09
N SER A 226 15.88 -0.25 -13.90
CA SER A 226 16.12 0.37 -12.57
C SER A 226 14.90 1.12 -12.01
N SER A 227 13.98 1.54 -12.85
CA SER A 227 12.72 2.21 -12.50
C SER A 227 11.66 1.29 -11.87
N VAL A 228 11.80 -0.04 -12.04
CA VAL A 228 10.82 -1.00 -11.51
C VAL A 228 10.91 -1.10 -10.00
N THR A 229 9.77 -0.87 -9.33
CA THR A 229 9.66 -0.93 -7.88
C THR A 229 9.14 -2.27 -7.36
N THR A 230 8.38 -3.00 -8.19
CA THR A 230 7.71 -4.23 -7.78
C THR A 230 7.69 -5.27 -8.89
N ILE A 231 8.09 -6.51 -8.56
CA ILE A 231 7.82 -7.71 -9.35
C ILE A 231 6.63 -8.41 -8.70
N GLY A 232 5.49 -8.44 -9.41
CA GLY A 232 4.20 -8.90 -8.91
C GLY A 232 4.11 -10.41 -8.67
N SER A 233 3.05 -10.83 -8.03
CA SER A 233 2.80 -12.25 -7.73
C SER A 233 2.73 -13.09 -9.00
N ASN A 234 3.43 -14.24 -9.01
CA ASN A 234 3.55 -15.14 -10.18
C ASN A 234 4.09 -14.46 -11.46
N ALA A 235 4.74 -13.30 -11.40
CA ALA A 235 5.13 -12.54 -12.59
C ALA A 235 5.92 -13.39 -13.61
N PHE A 236 6.79 -14.29 -13.16
CA PHE A 236 7.55 -15.24 -13.98
C PHE A 236 7.30 -16.69 -13.57
N SER A 237 6.18 -16.99 -12.91
CA SER A 237 5.87 -18.34 -12.45
C SER A 237 5.88 -19.34 -13.63
N SER A 238 6.57 -20.46 -13.46
CA SER A 238 6.72 -21.54 -14.45
C SER A 238 7.37 -21.12 -15.77
N CYS A 239 8.22 -20.10 -15.75
CA CYS A 239 9.14 -19.80 -16.86
C CYS A 239 10.31 -20.81 -16.82
N LYS A 240 10.05 -22.04 -17.27
CA LYS A 240 10.95 -23.19 -17.07
C LYS A 240 12.31 -23.06 -17.76
N VAL A 241 12.40 -22.23 -18.79
CA VAL A 241 13.62 -22.00 -19.55
C VAL A 241 14.37 -20.71 -19.18
N LEU A 242 13.82 -19.91 -18.23
CA LEU A 242 14.43 -18.68 -17.75
C LEU A 242 15.72 -19.01 -17.01
N LYS A 243 16.85 -18.55 -17.53
CA LYS A 243 18.21 -18.82 -17.02
C LYS A 243 18.77 -17.67 -16.22
N GLU A 244 18.46 -16.45 -16.66
CA GLU A 244 19.10 -15.23 -16.15
C GLU A 244 18.10 -14.08 -16.01
N VAL A 245 18.14 -13.42 -14.85
CA VAL A 245 17.40 -12.21 -14.55
C VAL A 245 18.38 -11.14 -14.08
N GLU A 246 18.55 -10.13 -14.88
CA GLU A 246 19.31 -8.95 -14.49
C GLU A 246 18.38 -7.91 -13.88
N ILE A 247 18.70 -7.39 -12.71
CA ILE A 247 17.96 -6.32 -12.06
C ILE A 247 18.82 -5.07 -12.04
N GLY A 248 18.30 -3.99 -12.57
CA GLY A 248 18.89 -2.68 -12.83
C GLY A 248 20.24 -2.39 -12.18
N VAL A 249 21.27 -2.14 -13.01
CA VAL A 249 22.68 -2.05 -12.59
C VAL A 249 22.98 -0.77 -11.81
N LYS A 250 22.21 0.29 -12.00
CA LYS A 250 22.43 1.60 -11.35
C LYS A 250 21.21 2.00 -10.54
N ASN A 251 21.39 2.13 -9.22
CA ASN A 251 20.37 2.62 -8.29
C ASN A 251 18.99 1.96 -8.49
N PRO A 252 18.87 0.64 -8.33
CA PRO A 252 17.60 -0.06 -8.54
C PRO A 252 16.55 0.43 -7.55
N SER A 253 15.34 0.69 -8.04
CA SER A 253 14.19 1.09 -7.23
C SER A 253 13.38 -0.10 -6.71
N LEU A 254 13.80 -1.34 -7.02
CA LEU A 254 13.06 -2.54 -6.69
C LEU A 254 13.06 -2.78 -5.18
N THR A 255 11.88 -2.70 -4.57
CA THR A 255 11.66 -2.90 -3.13
C THR A 255 10.94 -4.20 -2.81
N SER A 256 10.21 -4.78 -3.77
CA SER A 256 9.36 -5.93 -3.51
C SER A 256 9.41 -6.97 -4.64
N ILE A 257 9.66 -8.22 -4.26
CA ILE A 257 9.42 -9.42 -5.06
C ILE A 257 8.28 -10.15 -4.39
N GLN A 258 7.11 -10.24 -5.05
CA GLN A 258 5.90 -10.78 -4.45
C GLN A 258 5.84 -12.32 -4.50
N SER A 259 4.78 -12.89 -3.90
CA SER A 259 4.62 -14.34 -3.77
C SER A 259 4.68 -15.05 -5.13
N ARG A 260 5.46 -16.14 -5.18
CA ARG A 260 5.66 -16.99 -6.36
C ARG A 260 6.18 -16.24 -7.60
N ALA A 261 6.82 -15.10 -7.44
CA ALA A 261 7.27 -14.27 -8.57
C ALA A 261 8.10 -15.07 -9.59
N PHE A 262 8.97 -15.99 -9.12
CA PHE A 262 9.80 -16.90 -9.93
C PHE A 262 9.54 -18.38 -9.58
N TYR A 263 8.35 -18.70 -9.08
CA TYR A 263 8.00 -20.08 -8.75
C TYR A 263 8.19 -21.00 -9.95
N ASN A 264 8.88 -22.14 -9.74
CA ASN A 264 9.08 -23.17 -10.76
C ASN A 264 9.83 -22.68 -12.02
N CYS A 265 10.77 -21.73 -11.87
CA CYS A 265 11.73 -21.36 -12.91
C CYS A 265 12.91 -22.35 -12.86
N GLU A 266 12.70 -23.56 -13.37
CA GLU A 266 13.60 -24.72 -13.24
C GLU A 266 15.01 -24.47 -13.77
N SER A 267 15.18 -23.58 -14.74
CA SER A 267 16.48 -23.26 -15.37
C SER A 267 17.17 -22.03 -14.78
N LEU A 268 16.55 -21.32 -13.81
CA LEU A 268 17.15 -20.13 -13.21
C LEU A 268 18.37 -20.51 -12.37
N GLU A 269 19.56 -20.07 -12.79
CA GLU A 269 20.84 -20.42 -12.14
C GLU A 269 21.27 -19.37 -11.12
N THR A 270 21.09 -18.09 -11.46
CA THR A 270 21.49 -16.96 -10.61
C THR A 270 20.50 -15.80 -10.72
N ILE A 271 20.34 -15.08 -9.63
CA ILE A 271 19.63 -13.80 -9.58
C ILE A 271 20.32 -12.89 -8.57
N ASN A 272 20.60 -11.66 -8.97
CA ASN A 272 21.19 -10.67 -8.08
C ASN A 272 20.08 -9.83 -7.44
N ILE A 273 19.82 -10.06 -6.16
CA ILE A 273 18.82 -9.30 -5.39
C ILE A 273 19.44 -7.97 -4.95
N PRO A 274 18.90 -6.80 -5.36
CA PRO A 274 19.49 -5.52 -5.01
C PRO A 274 19.28 -5.19 -3.53
N SER A 275 20.17 -4.37 -2.97
CA SER A 275 20.08 -3.94 -1.57
C SER A 275 18.86 -3.05 -1.25
N SER A 276 18.14 -2.58 -2.25
CA SER A 276 16.86 -1.85 -2.09
C SER A 276 15.67 -2.75 -1.70
N ILE A 277 15.81 -4.07 -1.86
CA ILE A 277 14.73 -5.02 -1.51
C ILE A 277 14.46 -4.99 -0.01
N THR A 278 13.19 -4.85 0.33
CA THR A 278 12.66 -4.96 1.70
C THR A 278 11.68 -6.11 1.87
N THR A 279 11.13 -6.64 0.77
CA THR A 279 10.12 -7.70 0.84
C THR A 279 10.37 -8.78 -0.21
N ILE A 280 10.39 -10.05 0.24
CA ILE A 280 10.35 -11.25 -0.60
C ILE A 280 9.16 -12.08 -0.13
N GLY A 281 8.19 -12.32 -1.04
CA GLY A 281 6.94 -13.03 -0.76
C GLY A 281 7.09 -14.56 -0.70
N ASP A 282 6.03 -15.24 -0.26
CA ASP A 282 6.01 -16.70 -0.12
C ASP A 282 6.32 -17.42 -1.43
N SER A 283 7.13 -18.46 -1.36
CA SER A 283 7.48 -19.32 -2.50
C SER A 283 8.11 -18.56 -3.68
N ALA A 284 8.74 -17.39 -3.44
CA ALA A 284 9.21 -16.50 -4.51
C ALA A 284 10.14 -17.22 -5.51
N PHE A 285 11.01 -18.13 -5.05
CA PHE A 285 11.95 -18.92 -5.86
C PHE A 285 11.76 -20.43 -5.67
N GLU A 286 10.64 -20.86 -5.07
CA GLU A 286 10.37 -22.29 -4.86
C GLU A 286 10.41 -23.03 -6.19
N LYS A 287 11.07 -24.20 -6.21
CA LYS A 287 11.31 -25.05 -7.39
C LYS A 287 12.17 -24.40 -8.49
N CYS A 288 12.96 -23.39 -8.18
CA CYS A 288 14.06 -22.97 -9.05
C CYS A 288 15.22 -23.95 -8.86
N THR A 289 15.10 -25.15 -9.40
CA THR A 289 15.96 -26.30 -9.06
C THR A 289 17.44 -26.10 -9.36
N LYS A 290 17.79 -25.20 -10.30
CA LYS A 290 19.17 -24.86 -10.62
C LYS A 290 19.71 -23.64 -9.88
N LEU A 291 18.86 -22.91 -9.11
CA LEU A 291 19.29 -21.74 -8.37
C LEU A 291 20.25 -22.15 -7.27
N SER A 292 21.53 -21.95 -7.48
CA SER A 292 22.60 -22.39 -6.58
C SER A 292 23.14 -21.28 -5.68
N ASN A 293 23.03 -20.03 -6.12
CA ASN A 293 23.54 -18.89 -5.40
C ASN A 293 22.53 -17.72 -5.44
N ILE A 294 22.15 -17.22 -4.27
CA ILE A 294 21.30 -16.06 -4.10
C ILE A 294 21.77 -15.30 -2.86
N SER A 295 22.02 -14.00 -3.02
CA SER A 295 22.34 -13.12 -1.90
C SER A 295 21.10 -12.31 -1.53
N ILE A 296 20.56 -12.54 -0.33
CA ILE A 296 19.44 -11.77 0.21
C ILE A 296 20.00 -10.65 1.09
N PRO A 297 19.62 -9.38 0.89
CA PRO A 297 20.13 -8.26 1.67
C PRO A 297 19.79 -8.36 3.16
N GLU A 298 20.66 -7.86 4.03
CA GLU A 298 20.45 -7.87 5.48
C GLU A 298 19.32 -6.91 5.95
N ASN A 299 19.00 -5.90 5.15
CA ASN A 299 17.96 -4.91 5.44
C ASN A 299 16.54 -5.36 5.10
N ILE A 300 16.35 -6.65 4.79
CA ILE A 300 15.03 -7.20 4.50
C ILE A 300 14.07 -7.03 5.68
N ASP A 301 12.85 -6.61 5.40
CA ASP A 301 11.80 -6.45 6.41
C ASP A 301 10.89 -7.67 6.51
N THR A 302 10.52 -8.20 5.37
CA THR A 302 9.59 -9.32 5.27
C THR A 302 10.17 -10.41 4.39
N ILE A 303 10.23 -11.61 4.92
CA ILE A 303 10.66 -12.81 4.20
C ILE A 303 9.57 -13.89 4.30
N GLY A 304 9.12 -14.34 3.13
CA GLY A 304 8.04 -15.31 2.99
C GLY A 304 8.44 -16.73 3.37
N THR A 305 7.45 -17.61 3.43
CA THR A 305 7.64 -19.05 3.60
C THR A 305 8.12 -19.69 2.30
N ASN A 306 8.89 -20.78 2.39
CA ASN A 306 9.30 -21.61 1.25
C ASN A 306 10.01 -20.84 0.11
N ILE A 307 10.66 -19.68 0.41
CA ILE A 307 11.22 -18.84 -0.67
C ILE A 307 12.29 -19.55 -1.49
N LEU A 308 13.06 -20.47 -0.89
CA LEU A 308 14.14 -21.25 -1.54
C LEU A 308 13.85 -22.76 -1.59
N LYS A 309 12.62 -23.18 -1.29
CA LYS A 309 12.27 -24.59 -1.23
C LYS A 309 12.51 -25.28 -2.58
N ASP A 310 13.10 -26.45 -2.54
CA ASP A 310 13.47 -27.27 -3.72
C ASP A 310 14.50 -26.57 -4.66
N THR A 311 15.36 -25.68 -4.13
CA THR A 311 16.50 -25.09 -4.86
C THR A 311 17.83 -25.72 -4.46
N GLU A 312 18.88 -25.56 -5.28
CA GLU A 312 20.25 -25.90 -4.85
C GLU A 312 20.73 -24.96 -3.73
N ALA A 313 20.32 -23.67 -3.76
CA ALA A 313 20.66 -22.71 -2.71
C ALA A 313 20.16 -23.12 -1.32
N GLU A 314 18.98 -23.75 -1.23
CA GLU A 314 18.44 -24.25 0.04
C GLU A 314 19.37 -25.27 0.71
N LYS A 315 20.01 -26.16 -0.08
CA LYS A 315 20.92 -27.19 0.43
C LYS A 315 22.18 -26.62 1.08
N ASN A 316 22.54 -25.39 0.71
CA ASN A 316 23.72 -24.67 1.19
C ASN A 316 23.42 -23.78 2.41
N LEU A 317 22.16 -23.70 2.86
CA LEU A 317 21.81 -22.88 4.01
C LEU A 317 22.37 -23.47 5.31
N LEU A 318 22.85 -22.59 6.18
CA LEU A 318 23.31 -22.98 7.51
C LEU A 318 22.14 -23.56 8.32
N SER A 319 22.34 -24.78 8.85
CA SER A 319 21.43 -25.40 9.80
C SER A 319 22.09 -25.51 11.17
N LYS A 320 21.46 -24.91 12.20
CA LYS A 320 21.95 -24.92 13.57
C LYS A 320 20.78 -25.02 14.56
N ASP A 321 20.88 -25.96 15.51
CA ASP A 321 19.89 -26.13 16.59
C ASP A 321 18.43 -26.28 16.06
N GLY A 322 18.26 -26.99 14.94
CA GLY A 322 16.98 -27.16 14.26
C GLY A 322 16.54 -25.98 13.38
N PHE A 323 17.22 -24.84 13.42
CA PHE A 323 16.95 -23.69 12.57
C PHE A 323 17.73 -23.76 11.25
N VAL A 324 17.10 -23.30 10.19
CA VAL A 324 17.73 -23.01 8.91
C VAL A 324 17.82 -21.49 8.76
N PHE A 325 19.02 -20.99 8.49
CA PHE A 325 19.29 -19.56 8.42
C PHE A 325 19.59 -19.07 7.01
N ILE A 326 19.12 -17.86 6.71
CA ILE A 326 19.59 -17.04 5.59
C ILE A 326 20.48 -15.95 6.19
N ASN A 327 21.68 -15.75 5.63
CA ASN A 327 22.68 -14.75 6.07
C ASN A 327 22.98 -14.85 7.59
N ASP A 328 23.02 -16.05 8.14
CA ASP A 328 23.31 -16.36 9.54
C ASP A 328 22.46 -15.61 10.59
N SER A 329 21.50 -14.78 10.17
CA SER A 329 20.72 -13.91 11.08
C SER A 329 19.21 -13.95 10.85
N ILE A 330 18.75 -14.51 9.75
CA ILE A 330 17.32 -14.67 9.46
C ILE A 330 16.96 -16.12 9.70
N ALA A 331 16.28 -16.42 10.80
CA ALA A 331 15.74 -17.74 11.04
C ALA A 331 14.58 -17.98 10.07
N TYR A 332 14.86 -18.73 9.02
CA TYR A 332 14.00 -18.90 7.86
C TYR A 332 13.02 -20.05 8.01
N GLU A 333 13.52 -21.20 8.52
CA GLU A 333 12.73 -22.40 8.73
C GLU A 333 13.16 -23.07 10.03
N TYR A 334 12.24 -23.77 10.69
CA TYR A 334 12.55 -24.63 11.84
C TYR A 334 12.19 -26.09 11.53
N LYS A 335 13.19 -26.96 11.60
CA LYS A 335 13.09 -28.40 11.35
C LYS A 335 13.30 -29.26 12.62
N GLY A 336 13.45 -28.60 13.78
CA GLY A 336 13.63 -29.29 15.05
C GLY A 336 12.34 -29.95 15.55
N GLU A 337 12.52 -30.93 16.42
CA GLU A 337 11.44 -31.72 17.03
C GLU A 337 11.28 -31.45 18.54
N GLU A 338 12.03 -30.50 19.07
CA GLU A 338 12.10 -30.20 20.49
C GLU A 338 10.82 -29.52 20.99
N SER A 339 10.36 -29.88 22.21
CA SER A 339 9.23 -29.19 22.85
C SER A 339 9.64 -27.86 23.46
N LYS A 340 10.92 -27.67 23.79
CA LYS A 340 11.51 -26.41 24.21
C LYS A 340 12.48 -25.91 23.16
N VAL A 341 12.20 -24.76 22.58
CA VAL A 341 13.02 -24.15 21.53
C VAL A 341 13.69 -22.89 22.07
N VAL A 342 15.01 -22.82 21.97
CA VAL A 342 15.81 -21.62 22.31
C VAL A 342 16.09 -20.86 21.02
N ILE A 343 15.69 -19.59 20.94
CA ILE A 343 16.00 -18.76 19.78
C ILE A 343 17.49 -18.38 19.81
N PRO A 344 18.27 -18.72 18.76
CA PRO A 344 19.72 -18.49 18.73
C PRO A 344 20.08 -17.00 18.82
N GLU A 345 21.25 -16.72 19.42
CA GLU A 345 21.72 -15.35 19.75
C GLU A 345 21.88 -14.44 18.54
N ASN A 346 22.25 -15.00 17.37
CA ASN A 346 22.46 -14.24 16.13
C ASN A 346 21.17 -13.92 15.39
N THR A 347 20.01 -14.42 15.85
CA THR A 347 18.72 -14.22 15.17
C THR A 347 18.27 -12.77 15.22
N LYS A 348 18.14 -12.12 14.06
CA LYS A 348 17.56 -10.78 13.90
C LYS A 348 16.08 -10.81 13.49
N ILE A 349 15.70 -11.82 12.73
CA ILE A 349 14.35 -11.97 12.16
C ILE A 349 13.88 -13.41 12.29
N LEU A 350 12.66 -13.61 12.77
CA LEU A 350 11.89 -14.83 12.58
C LEU A 350 11.04 -14.67 11.33
N ALA A 351 11.27 -15.49 10.30
CA ALA A 351 10.58 -15.41 9.01
C ALA A 351 9.08 -15.70 9.12
N ASN A 352 8.34 -15.44 8.04
CA ASN A 352 6.93 -15.79 7.97
C ASN A 352 6.71 -17.27 8.29
N GLY A 353 5.76 -17.55 9.18
CA GLY A 353 5.31 -18.91 9.44
C GLY A 353 6.38 -19.89 9.93
N ILE A 354 7.52 -19.43 10.43
CA ILE A 354 8.66 -20.29 10.82
C ILE A 354 8.26 -21.46 11.75
N PHE A 355 7.31 -21.25 12.66
CA PHE A 355 6.76 -22.29 13.54
C PHE A 355 5.29 -22.62 13.24
N GLN A 356 4.77 -22.16 12.10
CA GLN A 356 3.34 -22.28 11.78
C GLN A 356 2.86 -23.74 11.87
N ASN A 357 1.76 -23.94 12.64
CA ASN A 357 1.14 -25.25 12.90
C ASN A 357 2.06 -26.27 13.59
N ASN A 358 3.14 -25.82 14.24
CA ASN A 358 3.94 -26.71 15.07
C ASN A 358 3.21 -26.98 16.40
N THR A 359 2.69 -28.18 16.55
CA THR A 359 1.94 -28.64 17.73
C THR A 359 2.82 -29.36 18.76
N LYS A 360 4.14 -29.43 18.54
CA LYS A 360 5.10 -30.08 19.46
C LYS A 360 5.74 -29.09 20.43
N ILE A 361 5.88 -27.83 20.01
CA ILE A 361 6.53 -26.79 20.81
C ILE A 361 5.63 -26.39 21.97
N GLU A 362 6.15 -26.51 23.19
CA GLU A 362 5.49 -26.12 24.45
C GLU A 362 6.08 -24.84 25.05
N GLU A 363 7.36 -24.55 24.74
CA GLU A 363 8.10 -23.40 25.25
C GLU A 363 9.00 -22.78 24.17
N ILE A 364 9.00 -21.45 24.08
CA ILE A 364 9.99 -20.68 23.33
C ILE A 364 10.79 -19.83 24.29
N ASP A 365 12.10 -20.04 24.30
CA ASP A 365 13.05 -19.30 25.11
C ASP A 365 13.75 -18.22 24.28
N PHE A 366 13.52 -16.95 24.63
CA PHE A 366 14.11 -15.78 23.99
C PHE A 366 15.35 -15.24 24.76
N SER A 367 15.86 -15.96 25.76
CA SER A 367 16.91 -15.43 26.65
C SER A 367 18.20 -15.04 25.92
N LEU A 368 18.52 -15.69 24.82
CA LEU A 368 19.68 -15.41 23.97
C LEU A 368 19.37 -14.43 22.83
N ALA A 369 18.10 -14.15 22.55
CA ALA A 369 17.65 -13.45 21.35
C ALA A 369 17.75 -11.92 21.44
N SER A 370 18.87 -11.38 21.94
CA SER A 370 19.05 -9.93 22.15
C SER A 370 19.08 -9.09 20.86
N LEU A 371 19.36 -9.73 19.70
CA LEU A 371 19.39 -9.09 18.39
C LEU A 371 18.05 -9.23 17.62
N LEU A 372 17.08 -9.96 18.17
CA LEU A 372 15.80 -10.20 17.50
C LEU A 372 14.98 -8.92 17.44
N THR A 373 14.78 -8.40 16.25
CA THR A 373 14.04 -7.16 16.01
C THR A 373 12.67 -7.37 15.40
N LYS A 374 12.46 -8.48 14.70
CA LYS A 374 11.23 -8.74 13.94
C LYS A 374 10.73 -10.17 14.12
N ILE A 375 9.44 -10.29 14.36
CA ILE A 375 8.68 -11.54 14.30
C ILE A 375 7.68 -11.37 13.15
N ASN A 376 7.85 -12.10 12.06
CA ASN A 376 7.05 -11.88 10.86
C ASN A 376 5.68 -12.56 10.92
N THR A 377 4.88 -12.36 9.86
CA THR A 377 3.50 -12.84 9.74
C THR A 377 3.38 -14.35 10.00
N ASN A 378 2.37 -14.77 10.77
CA ASN A 378 2.07 -16.17 11.10
C ASN A 378 3.21 -16.92 11.83
N ALA A 379 4.24 -16.26 12.38
CA ALA A 379 5.43 -16.94 12.90
C ALA A 379 5.11 -18.07 13.89
N PHE A 380 4.17 -17.89 14.81
CA PHE A 380 3.71 -18.88 15.78
C PHE A 380 2.26 -19.33 15.56
N ARG A 381 1.65 -19.00 14.40
CA ARG A 381 0.25 -19.34 14.14
C ARG A 381 0.02 -20.84 14.25
N GLY A 382 -0.99 -21.24 15.02
CA GLY A 382 -1.35 -22.65 15.18
C GLY A 382 -0.42 -23.46 16.08
N CYS A 383 0.49 -22.82 16.85
CA CYS A 383 1.29 -23.47 17.88
C CYS A 383 0.42 -23.75 19.11
N THR A 384 -0.50 -24.70 19.00
CA THR A 384 -1.54 -24.93 20.01
C THR A 384 -1.05 -25.58 21.30
N SER A 385 0.15 -26.17 21.32
CA SER A 385 0.81 -26.72 22.52
C SER A 385 1.69 -25.72 23.24
N LEU A 386 1.92 -24.51 22.66
CA LEU A 386 2.75 -23.46 23.25
C LEU A 386 1.99 -22.80 24.40
N THR A 387 2.22 -23.30 25.62
CA THR A 387 1.53 -22.87 26.85
C THR A 387 2.41 -22.08 27.82
N SER A 388 3.73 -22.22 27.72
CA SER A 388 4.68 -21.49 28.55
C SER A 388 4.67 -20.00 28.22
N LYS A 389 4.68 -19.15 29.26
CA LYS A 389 4.65 -17.70 29.08
C LYS A 389 5.78 -17.23 28.15
N MET A 390 5.43 -16.42 27.17
CA MET A 390 6.36 -15.84 26.19
C MET A 390 6.77 -14.43 26.65
N ASN A 391 8.03 -14.26 27.07
CA ASN A 391 8.61 -12.94 27.39
C ASN A 391 9.48 -12.47 26.22
N LEU A 392 8.96 -11.57 25.37
CA LEU A 392 9.67 -11.11 24.19
C LEU A 392 10.79 -10.12 24.56
N PRO A 393 11.93 -10.15 23.83
CA PRO A 393 13.06 -9.27 24.10
C PRO A 393 12.74 -7.80 23.76
N SER A 394 13.41 -6.87 24.45
CA SER A 394 13.22 -5.43 24.25
C SER A 394 13.68 -4.91 22.89
N SER A 395 14.46 -5.70 22.17
CA SER A 395 14.93 -5.41 20.81
C SER A 395 13.82 -5.48 19.75
N ILE A 396 12.67 -6.11 20.05
CA ILE A 396 11.56 -6.23 19.11
C ILE A 396 10.98 -4.85 18.75
N THR A 397 10.97 -4.57 17.45
CA THR A 397 10.41 -3.34 16.87
C THR A 397 9.19 -3.59 16.00
N ASN A 398 8.97 -4.83 15.55
CA ASN A 398 7.82 -5.20 14.72
C ASN A 398 7.35 -6.63 14.97
N ILE A 399 6.02 -6.82 14.94
CA ILE A 399 5.34 -8.11 14.98
C ILE A 399 4.33 -8.14 13.84
N GLY A 400 4.46 -9.14 12.97
CA GLY A 400 3.60 -9.32 11.80
C GLY A 400 2.17 -9.76 12.15
N SER A 401 1.27 -9.65 11.20
CA SER A 401 -0.13 -10.05 11.35
C SER A 401 -0.25 -11.55 11.69
N TYR A 402 -1.18 -11.89 12.58
CA TYR A 402 -1.46 -13.27 13.01
C TYR A 402 -0.26 -14.00 13.62
N ALA A 403 0.78 -13.29 14.04
CA ALA A 403 2.01 -13.92 14.55
C ALA A 403 1.74 -14.91 15.70
N PHE A 404 0.75 -14.65 16.55
CA PHE A 404 0.38 -15.49 17.69
C PHE A 404 -1.03 -16.09 17.58
N LYS A 405 -1.58 -16.16 16.36
CA LYS A 405 -2.91 -16.74 16.18
C LYS A 405 -2.97 -18.19 16.68
N ASP A 406 -4.01 -18.48 17.46
CA ASP A 406 -4.26 -19.80 18.10
C ASP A 406 -3.22 -20.23 19.16
N VAL A 407 -2.31 -19.32 19.57
CA VAL A 407 -1.34 -19.56 20.66
C VAL A 407 -2.03 -19.37 22.01
N PRO A 408 -2.00 -20.38 22.93
CA PRO A 408 -2.62 -20.28 24.26
C PRO A 408 -1.73 -19.60 25.31
N ALA A 409 -0.43 -19.49 25.09
CA ALA A 409 0.52 -18.88 26.03
C ALA A 409 0.19 -17.43 26.34
N ASP A 410 0.37 -17.01 27.58
CA ASP A 410 0.40 -15.59 27.93
C ASP A 410 1.63 -14.91 27.30
N ILE A 411 1.43 -13.69 26.75
CA ILE A 411 2.43 -12.99 25.95
C ILE A 411 2.79 -11.66 26.61
N ASP A 412 4.09 -11.46 26.81
CA ASP A 412 4.61 -10.22 27.39
C ASP A 412 5.50 -9.49 26.38
N VAL A 413 4.96 -8.42 25.79
CA VAL A 413 5.69 -7.49 24.91
C VAL A 413 5.91 -6.13 25.57
N SER A 414 5.74 -6.04 26.90
CA SER A 414 5.80 -4.77 27.65
C SER A 414 7.14 -4.05 27.55
N ARG A 415 8.20 -4.76 27.18
CA ARG A 415 9.56 -4.22 27.00
C ARG A 415 9.88 -3.85 25.54
N CYS A 416 9.02 -4.23 24.59
CA CYS A 416 9.24 -3.97 23.17
C CYS A 416 9.08 -2.48 22.83
N SER A 417 9.78 -2.04 21.79
CA SER A 417 9.74 -0.65 21.31
C SER A 417 9.28 -0.61 19.86
N PHE A 418 7.97 -0.62 19.65
CA PHE A 418 7.39 -0.66 18.31
C PHE A 418 7.61 0.61 17.51
N THR A 419 7.82 0.45 16.22
CA THR A 419 7.96 1.54 15.26
C THR A 419 6.74 2.48 15.34
N ASN A 420 6.95 3.78 15.27
CA ASN A 420 5.92 4.82 15.37
C ASN A 420 5.12 4.83 16.70
N ASN A 421 5.57 4.14 17.75
CA ASN A 421 4.82 3.94 18.98
C ASN A 421 3.42 3.36 18.76
N GLU A 422 3.28 2.47 17.79
CA GLU A 422 2.04 1.79 17.45
C GLU A 422 2.17 0.28 17.71
N LEU A 423 1.19 -0.30 18.41
CA LEU A 423 1.05 -1.74 18.46
C LEU A 423 0.58 -2.22 17.07
N PRO A 424 1.33 -3.10 16.40
CA PRO A 424 1.03 -3.44 15.00
C PRO A 424 -0.37 -4.02 14.79
N SER A 425 -0.93 -3.75 13.62
CA SER A 425 -2.25 -4.27 13.23
C SER A 425 -2.24 -5.80 13.17
N SER A 426 -3.32 -6.43 13.62
CA SER A 426 -3.54 -7.89 13.64
C SER A 426 -2.44 -8.72 14.33
N CYS A 427 -1.51 -8.13 15.10
CA CYS A 427 -0.37 -8.87 15.67
C CYS A 427 -0.78 -10.00 16.63
N PHE A 428 -1.85 -9.83 17.40
CA PHE A 428 -2.41 -10.85 18.30
C PHE A 428 -3.77 -11.37 17.84
N GLU A 429 -4.19 -11.06 16.61
CA GLU A 429 -5.50 -11.48 16.13
C GLU A 429 -5.66 -13.00 16.23
N GLY A 430 -6.73 -13.43 16.94
CA GLY A 430 -7.04 -14.84 17.17
C GLY A 430 -6.18 -15.54 18.21
N ALA A 431 -5.31 -14.85 18.95
CA ALA A 431 -4.57 -15.43 20.06
C ALA A 431 -5.51 -16.00 21.14
N LYS A 432 -5.11 -17.14 21.74
CA LYS A 432 -5.86 -17.80 22.82
C LYS A 432 -5.29 -17.49 24.20
N ALA A 433 -4.37 -16.55 24.30
CA ALA A 433 -3.79 -16.05 25.52
C ALA A 433 -4.87 -15.49 26.47
N LYS A 434 -4.75 -15.76 27.76
CA LYS A 434 -5.61 -15.15 28.79
C LYS A 434 -5.14 -13.75 29.16
N SER A 435 -3.85 -13.48 29.03
CA SER A 435 -3.22 -12.21 29.34
C SER A 435 -2.19 -11.82 28.27
N ILE A 436 -2.22 -10.55 27.88
CA ILE A 436 -1.22 -9.96 26.99
C ILE A 436 -0.77 -8.64 27.60
N ALA A 437 0.53 -8.54 27.94
CA ALA A 437 1.12 -7.33 28.45
C ALA A 437 1.73 -6.50 27.31
N ILE A 438 1.29 -5.24 27.14
CA ILE A 438 1.70 -4.36 26.05
C ILE A 438 2.59 -3.20 26.54
N PRO A 439 3.45 -2.63 25.67
CA PRO A 439 4.33 -1.54 26.03
C PRO A 439 3.62 -0.18 26.05
N TYR A 440 4.38 0.88 26.32
CA TYR A 440 3.92 2.26 26.23
C TYR A 440 3.79 2.69 24.75
N VAL A 441 2.61 2.46 24.16
CA VAL A 441 2.28 2.86 22.80
C VAL A 441 1.29 4.03 22.79
N LYS A 442 1.24 4.76 21.68
CA LYS A 442 0.25 5.82 21.43
C LYS A 442 -0.98 5.30 20.67
N THR A 443 -0.81 4.25 19.91
CA THR A 443 -1.87 3.68 19.07
C THR A 443 -1.92 2.17 19.23
N ILE A 444 -3.13 1.62 19.33
CA ILE A 444 -3.40 0.20 19.12
C ILE A 444 -3.91 0.04 17.69
N GLY A 445 -3.17 -0.72 16.87
CA GLY A 445 -3.49 -0.93 15.46
C GLY A 445 -4.80 -1.66 15.21
N SER A 446 -5.31 -1.56 13.99
CA SER A 446 -6.56 -2.23 13.59
C SER A 446 -6.46 -3.75 13.78
N TYR A 447 -7.52 -4.35 14.31
CA TYR A 447 -7.61 -5.80 14.54
C TYR A 447 -6.56 -6.37 15.51
N ALA A 448 -5.78 -5.56 16.22
CA ALA A 448 -4.63 -6.03 17.02
C ALA A 448 -4.97 -7.21 17.96
N PHE A 449 -6.13 -7.21 18.60
CA PHE A 449 -6.66 -8.26 19.48
C PHE A 449 -7.96 -8.87 18.96
N ARG A 450 -8.30 -8.71 17.68
CA ARG A 450 -9.54 -9.25 17.13
C ARG A 450 -9.62 -10.76 17.38
N ASN A 451 -10.80 -11.23 17.85
CA ASN A 451 -11.06 -12.63 18.14
C ASN A 451 -10.10 -13.27 19.18
N CYS A 452 -9.51 -12.47 20.08
CA CYS A 452 -8.81 -12.99 21.26
C CYS A 452 -9.87 -13.49 22.27
N THR A 453 -10.49 -14.61 21.95
CA THR A 453 -11.67 -15.12 22.68
C THR A 453 -11.40 -15.53 24.11
N SER A 454 -10.14 -15.77 24.49
CA SER A 454 -9.72 -16.14 25.84
C SER A 454 -9.19 -14.97 26.68
N LEU A 455 -9.00 -13.79 26.08
CA LEU A 455 -8.47 -12.61 26.75
C LEU A 455 -9.47 -12.10 27.80
N GLU A 456 -9.13 -12.23 29.08
CA GLU A 456 -10.03 -11.87 30.19
C GLU A 456 -9.87 -10.41 30.61
N ASN A 457 -8.64 -9.89 30.56
CA ASN A 457 -8.32 -8.50 30.90
C ASN A 457 -7.05 -8.04 30.18
N ILE A 458 -6.91 -6.74 30.02
CA ILE A 458 -5.72 -6.10 29.47
C ILE A 458 -5.52 -4.72 30.11
N LYS A 459 -4.28 -4.41 30.46
CA LYS A 459 -3.92 -3.08 30.98
C LYS A 459 -3.44 -2.20 29.81
N LEU A 460 -4.15 -1.12 29.56
CA LEU A 460 -3.79 -0.14 28.55
C LEU A 460 -2.80 0.90 29.12
N PRO A 461 -1.79 1.32 28.34
CA PRO A 461 -0.81 2.29 28.80
C PRO A 461 -1.40 3.71 28.86
N SER A 462 -0.95 4.51 29.83
CA SER A 462 -1.38 5.92 30.00
C SER A 462 -0.96 6.85 28.85
N THR A 463 -0.07 6.39 27.98
CA THR A 463 0.38 7.11 26.77
C THR A 463 -0.57 6.93 25.57
N LEU A 464 -1.57 6.04 25.68
CA LEU A 464 -2.45 5.67 24.58
C LEU A 464 -3.33 6.86 24.17
N LEU A 465 -3.35 7.17 22.87
CA LEU A 465 -4.14 8.25 22.26
C LEU A 465 -5.29 7.73 21.40
N SER A 466 -5.09 6.58 20.74
CA SER A 466 -6.09 6.04 19.82
C SER A 466 -6.16 4.52 19.83
N ILE A 467 -7.38 4.01 19.60
CA ILE A 467 -7.67 2.59 19.39
C ILE A 467 -8.34 2.47 18.03
N GLN A 468 -7.67 1.76 17.11
CA GLN A 468 -8.10 1.66 15.72
C GLN A 468 -9.19 0.60 15.52
N SER A 469 -9.73 0.54 14.29
CA SER A 469 -10.92 -0.25 13.95
C SER A 469 -10.83 -1.72 14.37
N SER A 470 -11.89 -2.21 15.01
CA SER A 470 -12.05 -3.60 15.42
C SER A 470 -10.94 -4.16 16.30
N ALA A 471 -10.17 -3.30 16.99
CA ALA A 471 -8.99 -3.73 17.75
C ALA A 471 -9.28 -4.82 18.78
N PHE A 472 -10.43 -4.80 19.44
CA PHE A 472 -10.89 -5.81 20.42
C PHE A 472 -12.16 -6.55 19.98
N ASN A 473 -12.54 -6.44 18.69
CA ASN A 473 -13.76 -7.10 18.20
C ASN A 473 -13.68 -8.62 18.44
N GLY A 474 -14.72 -9.18 19.05
CA GLY A 474 -14.80 -10.62 19.33
C GLY A 474 -13.94 -11.10 20.51
N CYS A 475 -13.44 -10.20 21.38
CA CYS A 475 -12.84 -10.57 22.67
C CYS A 475 -13.94 -11.01 23.65
N SER A 476 -14.51 -12.19 23.40
CA SER A 476 -15.72 -12.66 24.08
C SER A 476 -15.55 -12.93 25.57
N SER A 477 -14.34 -13.16 26.08
CA SER A 477 -14.04 -13.33 27.51
C SER A 477 -13.64 -12.05 28.22
N LEU A 478 -13.50 -10.91 27.52
CA LEU A 478 -13.08 -9.65 28.12
C LEU A 478 -14.18 -9.09 29.03
N LYS A 479 -13.94 -9.13 30.35
CA LYS A 479 -14.95 -8.75 31.37
C LYS A 479 -14.95 -7.26 31.66
N SER A 480 -13.78 -6.63 31.58
CA SER A 480 -13.59 -5.20 31.85
C SER A 480 -12.38 -4.64 31.11
N ILE A 481 -12.44 -3.36 30.78
CA ILE A 481 -11.31 -2.62 30.22
C ILE A 481 -11.37 -1.18 30.73
N ILE A 482 -10.23 -0.66 31.16
CA ILE A 482 -10.08 0.74 31.59
C ILE A 482 -9.41 1.50 30.44
N ILE A 483 -10.14 2.45 29.86
CA ILE A 483 -9.60 3.32 28.82
C ILE A 483 -8.94 4.53 29.49
N PRO A 484 -7.65 4.79 29.26
CA PRO A 484 -6.97 5.96 29.82
C PRO A 484 -7.58 7.28 29.37
N ASP A 485 -7.55 8.31 30.22
CA ASP A 485 -8.06 9.65 29.89
C ASP A 485 -7.30 10.35 28.75
N SER A 486 -6.10 9.87 28.43
CA SER A 486 -5.31 10.32 27.27
C SER A 486 -5.95 9.96 25.93
N VAL A 487 -6.85 8.96 25.89
CA VAL A 487 -7.46 8.49 24.64
C VAL A 487 -8.43 9.54 24.10
N THR A 488 -8.19 9.93 22.84
CA THR A 488 -8.99 10.92 22.11
C THR A 488 -9.79 10.32 20.96
N SER A 489 -9.50 9.07 20.57
CA SER A 489 -10.19 8.39 19.47
C SER A 489 -10.36 6.89 19.73
N ILE A 490 -11.59 6.43 19.55
CA ILE A 490 -11.96 5.01 19.53
C ILE A 490 -12.72 4.77 18.23
N SER A 491 -12.14 3.97 17.34
CA SER A 491 -12.68 3.75 15.99
C SER A 491 -13.88 2.79 15.98
N GLN A 492 -14.39 2.50 14.79
CA GLN A 492 -15.57 1.63 14.62
C GLN A 492 -15.29 0.19 15.10
N SER A 493 -16.34 -0.45 15.62
CA SER A 493 -16.41 -1.86 16.00
C SER A 493 -15.35 -2.31 17.02
N VAL A 494 -14.71 -1.37 17.75
CA VAL A 494 -13.58 -1.70 18.64
C VAL A 494 -13.94 -2.76 19.65
N PHE A 495 -15.10 -2.69 20.29
CA PHE A 495 -15.58 -3.66 21.29
C PHE A 495 -16.77 -4.49 20.78
N ALA A 496 -17.03 -4.52 19.47
CA ALA A 496 -18.11 -5.34 18.94
C ALA A 496 -17.93 -6.82 19.34
N ASN A 497 -19.00 -7.50 19.72
CA ASN A 497 -19.01 -8.90 20.14
C ASN A 497 -18.13 -9.22 21.38
N CYS A 498 -17.79 -8.22 22.21
CA CYS A 498 -17.22 -8.44 23.54
C CYS A 498 -18.33 -8.89 24.48
N SER A 499 -18.83 -10.12 24.30
CA SER A 499 -20.06 -10.61 24.94
C SER A 499 -19.99 -10.71 26.47
N SER A 500 -18.79 -10.79 27.07
CA SER A 500 -18.58 -10.80 28.53
C SER A 500 -18.32 -9.42 29.13
N LEU A 501 -18.22 -8.35 28.33
CA LEU A 501 -17.93 -7.00 28.83
C LEU A 501 -19.10 -6.51 29.68
N ILE A 502 -18.85 -6.21 30.98
CA ILE A 502 -19.88 -5.87 31.96
C ILE A 502 -20.11 -4.36 32.04
N SER A 503 -19.07 -3.57 31.97
CA SER A 503 -19.18 -2.12 32.11
C SER A 503 -18.15 -1.38 31.25
N PHE A 504 -18.49 -0.15 30.87
CA PHE A 504 -17.61 0.72 30.12
C PHE A 504 -17.77 2.18 30.56
N LYS A 505 -16.63 2.87 30.72
CA LYS A 505 -16.59 4.30 31.03
C LYS A 505 -15.87 5.04 29.90
N PHE A 506 -16.52 6.04 29.33
CA PHE A 506 -15.92 6.89 28.29
C PHE A 506 -14.96 7.91 28.89
N PRO A 507 -13.71 8.01 28.38
CA PRO A 507 -12.79 9.11 28.70
C PRO A 507 -13.40 10.48 28.36
N ALA A 508 -12.98 11.51 29.10
CA ALA A 508 -13.54 12.86 28.93
C ALA A 508 -13.32 13.47 27.52
N ASN A 509 -12.27 13.04 26.82
CA ASN A 509 -11.88 13.58 25.51
C ASN A 509 -12.61 12.91 24.31
N ILE A 510 -13.41 11.87 24.57
CA ILE A 510 -14.19 11.23 23.51
C ILE A 510 -15.45 12.04 23.24
N THR A 511 -15.61 12.48 21.99
CA THR A 511 -16.79 13.27 21.53
C THR A 511 -17.70 12.46 20.61
N ARG A 512 -17.27 11.28 20.17
CA ARG A 512 -17.97 10.42 19.22
C ARG A 512 -18.07 9.00 19.75
N ILE A 513 -19.26 8.41 19.70
CA ILE A 513 -19.50 6.98 19.88
C ILE A 513 -19.52 6.39 18.46
N SER A 514 -18.46 5.67 18.12
CA SER A 514 -18.24 5.19 16.76
C SER A 514 -19.17 4.06 16.36
N GLN A 515 -19.29 3.84 15.04
CA GLN A 515 -20.15 2.82 14.46
C GLN A 515 -19.90 1.43 15.06
N SER A 516 -20.97 0.73 15.42
CA SER A 516 -20.95 -0.64 15.96
C SER A 516 -20.01 -0.81 17.17
N LEU A 517 -19.71 0.25 17.92
CA LEU A 517 -18.69 0.24 18.99
C LEU A 517 -18.89 -0.90 19.99
N PHE A 518 -20.13 -1.14 20.42
CA PHE A 518 -20.51 -2.20 21.37
C PHE A 518 -21.52 -3.21 20.78
N GLN A 519 -21.65 -3.25 19.46
CA GLN A 519 -22.58 -4.20 18.84
C GLN A 519 -22.35 -5.61 19.38
N GLY A 520 -23.41 -6.28 19.86
CA GLY A 520 -23.33 -7.64 20.37
C GLY A 520 -22.68 -7.80 21.75
N CYS A 521 -22.47 -6.71 22.51
CA CYS A 521 -22.00 -6.77 23.90
C CYS A 521 -23.15 -7.17 24.84
N SER A 522 -23.57 -8.44 24.79
CA SER A 522 -24.79 -8.94 25.45
C SER A 522 -24.75 -8.87 26.98
N SER A 523 -23.55 -8.89 27.61
CA SER A 523 -23.40 -8.75 29.07
C SER A 523 -23.24 -7.31 29.55
N LEU A 524 -23.11 -6.34 28.64
CA LEU A 524 -22.89 -4.95 29.00
C LEU A 524 -24.11 -4.40 29.76
N SER A 525 -23.91 -4.11 31.04
CA SER A 525 -25.00 -3.65 31.93
C SER A 525 -24.88 -2.18 32.32
N LYS A 526 -23.66 -1.62 32.28
CA LYS A 526 -23.40 -0.25 32.69
C LYS A 526 -22.52 0.48 31.69
N VAL A 527 -22.99 1.62 31.21
CA VAL A 527 -22.20 2.54 30.35
C VAL A 527 -22.19 3.93 30.99
N GLU A 528 -20.99 4.41 31.33
CA GLU A 528 -20.78 5.77 31.82
C GLU A 528 -20.37 6.69 30.69
N LEU A 529 -21.30 7.54 30.25
CA LEU A 529 -21.08 8.52 29.19
C LEU A 529 -20.46 9.80 29.76
N ASN A 530 -19.52 10.40 29.04
CA ASN A 530 -19.03 11.73 29.34
C ASN A 530 -19.96 12.81 28.74
N LYS A 531 -19.88 14.04 29.25
CA LYS A 531 -20.72 15.17 28.82
C LYS A 531 -20.37 15.77 27.45
N ASN A 532 -19.24 15.37 26.85
CA ASN A 532 -18.71 15.97 25.61
C ASN A 532 -19.10 15.17 24.35
N ILE A 533 -19.92 14.12 24.50
CA ILE A 533 -20.37 13.31 23.36
C ILE A 533 -21.34 14.14 22.51
N THR A 534 -20.99 14.33 21.23
CA THR A 534 -21.79 15.10 20.27
C THR A 534 -22.27 14.25 19.07
N THR A 535 -21.74 13.06 18.92
CA THR A 535 -22.06 12.18 17.78
C THR A 535 -22.22 10.73 18.25
N ILE A 536 -23.26 10.09 17.77
CA ILE A 536 -23.48 8.64 17.95
C ILE A 536 -23.67 8.05 16.56
N ASP A 537 -22.80 7.13 16.19
CA ASP A 537 -22.88 6.48 14.89
C ASP A 537 -23.79 5.26 14.89
N SER A 538 -24.06 4.73 13.70
CA SER A 538 -24.98 3.63 13.47
C SER A 538 -24.57 2.37 14.25
N MET A 539 -25.57 1.64 14.76
CA MET A 539 -25.43 0.34 15.43
C MET A 539 -24.56 0.36 16.70
N ALA A 540 -24.29 1.54 17.28
CA ALA A 540 -23.33 1.70 18.38
C ALA A 540 -23.61 0.81 19.59
N PHE A 541 -24.89 0.56 19.92
CA PHE A 541 -25.36 -0.29 21.03
C PHE A 541 -26.32 -1.41 20.55
N LYS A 542 -26.24 -1.75 19.26
CA LYS A 542 -27.05 -2.84 18.72
C LYS A 542 -26.81 -4.13 19.51
N ASP A 543 -27.89 -4.82 19.87
CA ASP A 543 -27.90 -6.09 20.62
C ASP A 543 -27.21 -6.03 22.00
N CYS A 544 -27.10 -4.83 22.63
CA CYS A 544 -26.67 -4.68 24.03
C CYS A 544 -27.84 -4.90 24.97
N THR A 545 -28.34 -6.13 25.04
CA THR A 545 -29.64 -6.45 25.68
C THR A 545 -29.63 -6.42 27.21
N ASN A 546 -28.46 -6.34 27.87
CA ASN A 546 -28.34 -6.33 29.32
C ASN A 546 -28.23 -4.91 29.94
N ILE A 547 -28.14 -3.87 29.14
CA ILE A 547 -28.18 -2.49 29.62
C ILE A 547 -29.63 -2.18 30.07
N SER A 548 -29.89 -2.01 31.38
CA SER A 548 -31.22 -1.66 31.85
C SER A 548 -31.60 -0.21 31.55
N SER A 549 -30.64 0.70 31.60
CA SER A 549 -30.84 2.10 31.26
C SER A 549 -29.56 2.78 30.78
N ILE A 550 -29.72 3.72 29.84
CA ILE A 550 -28.65 4.61 29.38
C ILE A 550 -29.16 6.06 29.37
N THR A 551 -28.36 6.96 29.90
CA THR A 551 -28.69 8.40 29.91
C THR A 551 -27.63 9.18 29.17
N PHE A 552 -28.03 9.96 28.16
CA PHE A 552 -27.19 10.89 27.41
C PHE A 552 -27.28 12.29 28.06
N PRO A 553 -26.28 12.70 28.86
CA PRO A 553 -26.39 13.80 29.81
C PRO A 553 -26.38 15.20 29.14
N SER A 554 -25.98 15.29 27.89
CA SER A 554 -25.87 16.55 27.15
C SER A 554 -26.34 16.39 25.70
N SER A 555 -27.49 15.74 25.53
CA SER A 555 -28.04 15.41 24.19
C SER A 555 -28.31 16.65 23.33
N SER A 556 -28.50 17.83 23.94
CA SER A 556 -28.63 19.09 23.23
C SER A 556 -27.41 19.46 22.37
N LEU A 557 -26.25 18.89 22.66
CA LEU A 557 -25.01 19.06 21.91
C LEU A 557 -24.89 18.12 20.70
N PHE A 558 -25.84 17.21 20.52
CA PHE A 558 -25.76 16.27 19.41
C PHE A 558 -25.83 16.97 18.07
N THR A 559 -24.84 16.69 17.22
CA THR A 559 -24.75 17.17 15.85
C THR A 559 -25.13 16.10 14.83
N SER A 560 -25.04 14.83 15.22
CA SER A 560 -25.40 13.68 14.38
C SER A 560 -25.79 12.49 15.23
N ILE A 561 -26.81 11.77 14.78
CA ILE A 561 -27.25 10.49 15.34
C ILE A 561 -27.43 9.50 14.19
N GLY A 562 -26.75 8.38 14.26
CA GLY A 562 -26.77 7.33 13.24
C GLY A 562 -28.05 6.48 13.28
N ASN A 563 -28.06 5.39 12.53
CA ASN A 563 -29.22 4.53 12.39
C ASN A 563 -29.04 3.22 13.18
N ARG A 564 -30.16 2.56 13.56
CA ARG A 564 -30.15 1.24 14.21
C ARG A 564 -29.32 1.19 15.50
N ILE A 565 -29.18 2.31 16.21
CA ILE A 565 -28.27 2.45 17.37
C ILE A 565 -28.59 1.44 18.46
N PHE A 566 -29.88 1.25 18.77
CA PHE A 566 -30.41 0.42 19.84
C PHE A 566 -31.23 -0.77 19.32
N GLU A 567 -30.94 -1.20 18.10
CA GLU A 567 -31.58 -2.37 17.51
C GLU A 567 -31.44 -3.58 18.45
N GLY A 568 -32.53 -4.36 18.62
CA GLY A 568 -32.59 -5.50 19.54
C GLY A 568 -32.94 -5.16 20.99
N TRP A 569 -33.08 -3.85 21.34
CA TRP A 569 -33.55 -3.45 22.68
C TRP A 569 -35.05 -3.65 22.85
N THR A 570 -35.45 -4.02 24.06
CA THR A 570 -36.83 -4.38 24.42
C THR A 570 -37.46 -3.35 25.38
N ASP A 571 -38.71 -3.53 25.74
CA ASP A 571 -39.45 -2.72 26.72
C ASP A 571 -38.86 -2.74 28.15
N LYS A 572 -37.96 -3.67 28.45
CA LYS A 572 -37.25 -3.74 29.73
C LYS A 572 -36.17 -2.67 29.89
N GLN A 573 -35.87 -1.96 28.82
CA GLN A 573 -34.74 -1.02 28.77
C GLN A 573 -35.23 0.42 28.63
N THR A 574 -34.46 1.36 29.17
CA THR A 574 -34.82 2.79 29.14
C THR A 574 -33.68 3.62 28.52
N ILE A 575 -34.01 4.48 27.57
CA ILE A 575 -33.11 5.45 26.96
C ILE A 575 -33.55 6.84 27.39
N THR A 576 -32.67 7.60 28.01
CA THR A 576 -32.96 8.98 28.43
C THR A 576 -32.08 9.96 27.67
N PHE A 577 -32.71 10.92 27.03
CA PHE A 577 -32.04 12.04 26.38
C PHE A 577 -32.31 13.32 27.19
N VAL A 578 -31.25 14.03 27.59
CA VAL A 578 -31.32 15.26 28.37
C VAL A 578 -31.06 16.48 27.51
N GLY A 579 -31.98 17.46 27.50
CA GLY A 579 -31.84 18.74 26.80
C GLY A 579 -32.13 18.68 25.31
N ILE A 580 -32.76 17.62 24.78
CA ILE A 580 -33.14 17.53 23.36
C ILE A 580 -34.57 16.95 23.24
N SER A 581 -35.32 17.48 22.30
CA SER A 581 -36.66 16.95 21.98
C SER A 581 -36.59 15.85 20.92
N GLU A 582 -37.65 15.03 20.87
CA GLU A 582 -37.82 14.02 19.84
C GLU A 582 -37.73 14.60 18.43
N LYS A 583 -38.43 15.73 18.19
CA LYS A 583 -38.39 16.43 16.90
C LYS A 583 -36.96 16.79 16.48
N LYS A 584 -36.14 17.28 17.42
CA LYS A 584 -34.75 17.64 17.14
C LYS A 584 -33.89 16.42 16.86
N LEU A 585 -34.10 15.29 17.55
CA LEU A 585 -33.43 14.02 17.22
C LEU A 585 -33.76 13.54 15.82
N GLN A 586 -35.03 13.66 15.40
CA GLN A 586 -35.43 13.29 14.05
C GLN A 586 -34.79 14.21 12.97
N GLU A 587 -34.63 15.50 13.24
CA GLU A 587 -33.98 16.45 12.33
C GLU A 587 -32.49 16.13 12.09
N ILE A 588 -31.77 15.68 13.12
CA ILE A 588 -30.33 15.36 13.02
C ILE A 588 -30.07 13.91 12.60
N ASN A 589 -31.05 13.05 12.65
CA ASN A 589 -30.99 11.70 12.10
C ASN A 589 -31.22 11.74 10.59
N LYS A 590 -30.36 11.06 9.85
CA LYS A 590 -30.52 10.83 8.41
C LYS A 590 -30.78 9.33 8.19
N PRO A 591 -32.03 8.90 8.10
CA PRO A 591 -32.36 7.50 7.84
C PRO A 591 -31.69 7.01 6.56
N LEU A 592 -31.18 5.79 6.58
CA LEU A 592 -30.53 5.14 5.45
C LEU A 592 -31.29 3.88 5.06
N GLU A 593 -31.29 3.58 3.78
CA GLU A 593 -31.81 2.33 3.23
C GLU A 593 -30.83 1.18 3.49
N TYR A 594 -31.33 0.09 4.05
CA TYR A 594 -30.60 -1.16 4.24
C TYR A 594 -31.35 -2.30 3.56
N THR A 595 -30.63 -3.29 3.07
CA THR A 595 -31.25 -4.56 2.65
C THR A 595 -31.29 -5.49 3.86
N ILE A 596 -32.49 -5.89 4.27
CA ILE A 596 -32.75 -6.78 5.40
C ILE A 596 -33.70 -7.86 4.89
N ASP A 597 -33.30 -9.13 5.00
CA ASP A 597 -34.07 -10.27 4.47
C ASP A 597 -34.52 -10.07 3.01
N ASP A 598 -33.59 -9.60 2.15
CA ASP A 598 -33.79 -9.29 0.74
C ASP A 598 -34.75 -8.11 0.43
N GLU A 599 -35.24 -7.42 1.45
CA GLU A 599 -36.07 -6.22 1.31
C GLU A 599 -35.30 -4.94 1.60
N LYS A 600 -35.63 -3.86 0.89
CA LYS A 600 -35.10 -2.52 1.14
C LYS A 600 -35.91 -1.84 2.22
N VAL A 601 -35.28 -1.57 3.37
CA VAL A 601 -35.91 -0.98 4.54
C VAL A 601 -35.22 0.33 4.92
N LEU A 602 -36.02 1.39 5.10
CA LEU A 602 -35.52 2.67 5.60
C LEU A 602 -35.39 2.62 7.13
N CYS A 603 -34.16 2.64 7.63
CA CYS A 603 -33.88 2.53 9.06
C CYS A 603 -33.52 3.89 9.67
N SER A 604 -34.14 4.22 10.80
CA SER A 604 -33.84 5.37 11.66
C SER A 604 -32.94 4.97 12.85
N TRP A 605 -32.62 5.94 13.72
CA TRP A 605 -31.80 5.69 14.92
C TRP A 605 -32.43 4.67 15.88
N ASN A 606 -33.76 4.62 15.95
CA ASN A 606 -34.55 3.71 16.81
C ASN A 606 -35.18 2.52 16.05
N TYR A 607 -34.69 2.21 14.84
CA TYR A 607 -35.17 1.05 14.09
C TYR A 607 -35.04 -0.23 14.92
N ALA A 608 -36.11 -1.06 14.93
CA ALA A 608 -36.19 -2.33 15.68
C ALA A 608 -35.81 -2.20 17.19
N CYS A 609 -36.15 -1.06 17.79
CA CYS A 609 -35.93 -0.75 19.20
C CYS A 609 -37.28 -0.58 19.89
N ASN A 610 -37.57 -1.42 20.90
CA ASN A 610 -38.79 -1.35 21.71
C ASN A 610 -38.55 -0.73 23.11
N ALA A 611 -37.38 -0.17 23.36
CA ALA A 611 -37.03 0.44 24.65
C ALA A 611 -37.90 1.66 24.98
N LYS A 612 -38.09 1.92 26.25
CA LYS A 612 -38.77 3.13 26.74
C LYS A 612 -37.84 4.35 26.50
N ILE A 613 -38.35 5.34 25.76
CA ILE A 613 -37.61 6.59 25.47
C ILE A 613 -38.15 7.71 26.37
N ILE A 614 -37.25 8.44 27.02
CA ILE A 614 -37.56 9.55 27.92
C ILE A 614 -36.77 10.78 27.45
N TYR A 615 -37.47 11.90 27.26
CA TYR A 615 -36.89 13.21 26.99
C TYR A 615 -36.98 14.07 28.26
N LYS A 616 -35.88 14.61 28.76
CA LYS A 616 -35.78 15.43 29.97
C LYS A 616 -35.19 16.80 29.69
#